data_0f3a813cf480f2fc25bd7b2172091538
#
_entry.id   0f3a813cf480f2fc25bd7b2172091538
#
_cell.length_a   1.000
_cell.length_b   1.000
_cell.length_c   1.000
_cell.angle_alpha   90.00
_cell.angle_beta   90.00
_cell.angle_gamma   90.00
#
_symmetry.space_group_name_H-M   'P 1'
#
loop_
_entity.id
_entity.type
_entity.pdbx_description
1 polymer ?
#
loop_
_entity_poly.entity_id
_entity_poly.type
_entity_poly.pdbx_seq_one_letter_code
_entity_poly.pdbx_strand_id
1 'polypeptide(L)'
;MPSSPDHRLPVAAAACLSALMAACGGGSGGGVVPGGSCSATNQKNFVLNATREWYLFPELLPANVSVNDYATAGELLDALTATARAQNKDRFFSYLTTPAADSSFLQEGQFIGFGFRTRIEGSRLFVPDVYENSPAAQGGLGRGSEITHVDGVAIATILQTDPNLESAFGAATQGVQRRLRFIRVDGQQFEPLLTKTIVTIPPVPANGTAVLALPSSPNVPVGYVNLRTFISTAETPLRSAFQQFLNQGIQYFVFDLRYNGGGLVSIADLVGDLFGGGLDGDVFEQMQFNASKSSNNSVHRFDEQLQSVAPVRIAFITTGGSASASELVVNSMDPWVEVAIVGSDTYGKPVGQSAFDLAGCDLRLRLVTFKITNALNQGDYFDGLAPTLSFACAAGDDLSRDPWDSTESSTAAALFWLQTGTCSAVMGAPLAPALKAQAGMRIPMMRRPTPAQDALPGLF
;
A
#
# COMPACT_ATOMS: atom_id res chain seq x y z
N MET A 1 -6.86 75.20 -20.11
CA MET A 1 -5.58 75.84 -19.83
C MET A 1 -5.62 76.31 -18.38
N PRO A 2 -4.62 76.15 -17.53
CA PRO A 2 -3.23 75.65 -17.72
C PRO A 2 -2.90 74.41 -16.88
N SER A 3 -2.04 73.57 -17.32
CA SER A 3 -0.59 73.34 -17.14
C SER A 3 -0.22 72.57 -15.83
N SER A 4 0.29 71.32 -16.07
CA SER A 4 1.05 70.52 -15.12
C SER A 4 2.28 71.20 -14.56
N PRO A 5 2.85 70.63 -13.49
CA PRO A 5 4.23 70.19 -13.66
C PRO A 5 4.51 68.76 -13.21
N ASP A 6 5.39 68.14 -13.96
CA ASP A 6 6.14 66.90 -13.71
C ASP A 6 6.91 66.94 -12.39
N HIS A 7 6.81 65.84 -11.59
CA HIS A 7 7.84 65.47 -10.61
C HIS A 7 8.26 64.04 -10.81
N ARG A 8 9.40 63.88 -11.51
CA ARG A 8 10.15 62.61 -11.51
C ARG A 8 10.91 62.52 -10.17
N LEU A 9 10.72 61.37 -9.47
CA LEU A 9 11.57 60.93 -8.38
C LEU A 9 12.19 59.58 -8.74
N PRO A 10 13.40 59.26 -8.27
CA PRO A 10 14.21 58.20 -8.82
C PRO A 10 13.82 56.83 -8.29
N VAL A 11 13.92 55.83 -9.17
CA VAL A 11 13.76 54.41 -8.88
C VAL A 11 14.95 53.93 -8.05
N ALA A 12 14.75 53.69 -6.77
CA ALA A 12 15.67 52.93 -5.93
C ALA A 12 15.34 51.41 -6.12
N ALA A 13 16.27 50.72 -6.74
CA ALA A 13 16.19 49.26 -6.86
C ALA A 13 16.44 48.63 -5.48
N ALA A 14 15.37 48.24 -4.80
CA ALA A 14 15.44 47.37 -3.64
C ALA A 14 15.42 45.92 -4.14
N ALA A 15 16.56 45.26 -4.07
CA ALA A 15 16.68 43.80 -4.27
C ALA A 15 16.00 43.12 -3.09
N CYS A 16 14.75 42.71 -3.27
CA CYS A 16 14.10 41.77 -2.36
C CYS A 16 14.67 40.37 -2.59
N LEU A 17 15.54 39.92 -1.70
CA LEU A 17 15.84 38.51 -1.51
C LEU A 17 14.55 37.82 -1.05
N SER A 18 13.85 37.21 -1.98
CA SER A 18 12.75 36.30 -1.67
C SER A 18 13.34 35.00 -1.11
N ALA A 19 13.38 34.89 0.23
CA ALA A 19 13.53 33.62 0.89
C ALA A 19 12.30 32.76 0.57
N LEU A 20 12.41 31.80 -0.36
CA LEU A 20 11.44 30.73 -0.51
C LEU A 20 11.48 29.91 0.79
N MET A 21 10.54 30.14 1.68
CA MET A 21 10.17 29.14 2.66
C MET A 21 9.36 28.07 1.92
N ALA A 22 10.04 27.00 1.56
CA ALA A 22 9.38 25.76 1.21
C ALA A 22 8.67 25.25 2.47
N ALA A 23 7.36 25.44 2.55
CA ALA A 23 6.51 24.74 3.51
C ALA A 23 6.53 23.26 3.12
N CYS A 24 7.43 22.48 3.75
CA CYS A 24 7.39 21.03 3.71
C CYS A 24 6.17 20.58 4.49
N GLY A 25 5.14 20.12 3.77
CA GLY A 25 4.08 19.28 4.32
C GLY A 25 4.70 18.05 4.97
N GLY A 26 4.21 17.68 6.16
CA GLY A 26 4.74 16.70 7.09
C GLY A 26 5.11 15.36 6.48
N GLY A 27 6.39 15.19 6.21
CA GLY A 27 7.04 13.90 6.07
C GLY A 27 7.81 13.65 7.36
N SER A 28 7.56 12.55 8.03
CA SER A 28 8.25 12.09 9.24
C SER A 28 9.76 12.23 9.04
N GLY A 29 10.41 13.08 9.86
CA GLY A 29 11.80 13.47 9.70
C GLY A 29 12.77 12.29 9.75
N GLY A 30 13.24 11.87 8.58
CA GLY A 30 14.40 11.01 8.44
C GLY A 30 15.67 11.82 8.69
N GLY A 31 16.45 11.44 9.70
CA GLY A 31 17.73 12.10 10.03
C GLY A 31 18.78 11.82 8.95
N VAL A 32 19.47 12.87 8.47
CA VAL A 32 20.67 12.71 7.64
C VAL A 32 21.86 12.41 8.55
N VAL A 33 22.45 11.23 8.41
CA VAL A 33 23.69 10.88 9.11
C VAL A 33 24.88 11.48 8.36
N PRO A 34 25.82 12.23 9.00
CA PRO A 34 26.96 12.87 8.32
C PRO A 34 27.77 11.91 7.50
N GLY A 35 28.06 12.28 6.23
CA GLY A 35 28.62 11.42 5.23
C GLY A 35 30.08 11.06 5.38
N GLY A 36 30.37 9.79 5.31
CA GLY A 36 31.63 9.20 4.92
C GLY A 36 31.58 8.65 3.48
N SER A 37 32.70 8.18 2.93
CA SER A 37 32.70 7.50 1.63
C SER A 37 31.68 6.37 1.57
N CYS A 38 31.11 6.07 0.40
CA CYS A 38 30.15 5.00 0.16
C CYS A 38 30.75 3.58 0.26
N SER A 39 31.64 3.36 1.24
CA SER A 39 32.24 2.05 1.47
C SER A 39 31.25 1.10 2.14
N ALA A 40 31.43 -0.21 1.91
CA ALA A 40 30.59 -1.23 2.53
C ALA A 40 30.60 -1.13 4.07
N THR A 41 31.74 -0.76 4.67
CA THR A 41 31.83 -0.54 6.12
C THR A 41 30.98 0.64 6.56
N ASN A 42 31.00 1.75 5.83
CA ASN A 42 30.16 2.93 6.17
C ASN A 42 28.68 2.64 6.00
N GLN A 43 28.27 1.91 4.96
CA GLN A 43 26.89 1.47 4.80
C GLN A 43 26.42 0.59 5.96
N LYS A 44 27.25 -0.36 6.41
CA LYS A 44 26.95 -1.23 7.56
C LYS A 44 26.88 -0.43 8.87
N ASN A 45 27.81 0.48 9.12
CA ASN A 45 27.79 1.34 10.30
C ASN A 45 26.55 2.25 10.30
N PHE A 46 26.15 2.80 9.16
CA PHE A 46 24.93 3.58 9.03
C PHE A 46 23.70 2.77 9.42
N VAL A 47 23.53 1.56 8.87
CA VAL A 47 22.40 0.67 9.19
C VAL A 47 22.41 0.32 10.68
N LEU A 48 23.57 -0.05 11.26
CA LEU A 48 23.66 -0.39 12.68
C LEU A 48 23.25 0.78 13.58
N ASN A 49 23.78 1.98 13.30
CA ASN A 49 23.54 3.16 14.13
C ASN A 49 22.07 3.62 14.03
N ALA A 50 21.52 3.72 12.82
CA ALA A 50 20.12 4.08 12.61
C ALA A 50 19.18 3.07 13.28
N THR A 51 19.46 1.77 13.14
CA THR A 51 18.64 0.72 13.76
C THR A 51 18.71 0.77 15.28
N ARG A 52 19.88 0.93 15.89
CA ARG A 52 20.00 1.05 17.34
C ARG A 52 19.29 2.27 17.91
N GLU A 53 19.25 3.35 17.15
CA GLU A 53 18.66 4.61 17.61
C GLU A 53 17.14 4.65 17.40
N TRP A 54 16.65 4.17 16.24
CA TRP A 54 15.28 4.44 15.79
C TRP A 54 14.37 3.22 15.75
N TYR A 55 14.90 1.99 15.82
CA TYR A 55 14.06 0.80 15.68
C TYR A 55 12.95 0.77 16.74
N LEU A 56 11.75 0.41 16.31
CA LEU A 56 10.57 0.37 17.19
C LEU A 56 10.72 -0.63 18.35
N PHE A 57 11.47 -1.72 18.14
CA PHE A 57 11.65 -2.82 19.10
C PHE A 57 13.11 -2.93 19.55
N PRO A 58 13.66 -1.91 20.25
CA PRO A 58 15.08 -1.90 20.62
C PRO A 58 15.47 -3.08 21.51
N GLU A 59 14.54 -3.60 22.33
CA GLU A 59 14.72 -4.75 23.20
C GLU A 59 14.91 -6.09 22.43
N LEU A 60 14.53 -6.13 21.16
CA LEU A 60 14.69 -7.31 20.29
C LEU A 60 15.98 -7.27 19.44
N LEU A 61 16.76 -6.18 19.55
CA LEU A 61 18.04 -6.08 18.86
C LEU A 61 19.11 -6.93 19.56
N PRO A 62 20.00 -7.60 18.82
CA PRO A 62 21.12 -8.32 19.42
C PRO A 62 22.08 -7.35 20.12
N ALA A 63 22.49 -7.68 21.35
CA ALA A 63 23.33 -6.81 22.17
C ALA A 63 24.73 -6.60 21.57
N ASN A 64 25.35 -7.66 21.05
CA ASN A 64 26.71 -7.66 20.50
C ASN A 64 26.65 -7.94 19.00
N VAL A 65 26.97 -6.94 18.18
CA VAL A 65 27.02 -7.04 16.71
C VAL A 65 28.31 -6.41 16.23
N SER A 66 29.11 -7.17 15.51
CA SER A 66 30.26 -6.66 14.75
C SER A 66 29.87 -6.49 13.29
N VAL A 67 30.03 -5.29 12.74
CA VAL A 67 29.74 -5.02 11.33
C VAL A 67 30.63 -5.83 10.38
N ASN A 68 31.77 -6.34 10.88
CA ASN A 68 32.72 -7.13 10.08
C ASN A 68 32.23 -8.58 9.87
N ASP A 69 31.25 -9.04 10.63
CA ASP A 69 30.72 -10.40 10.53
C ASP A 69 29.75 -10.57 9.35
N TYR A 70 29.39 -9.46 8.67
CA TYR A 70 28.43 -9.44 7.56
C TYR A 70 29.07 -8.92 6.28
N ALA A 71 28.80 -9.54 5.14
CA ALA A 71 29.33 -9.10 3.87
C ALA A 71 28.68 -7.79 3.40
N THR A 72 27.37 -7.63 3.61
CA THR A 72 26.58 -6.48 3.13
C THR A 72 25.78 -5.80 4.23
N ALA A 73 25.37 -4.55 4.00
CA ALA A 73 24.45 -3.82 4.86
C ALA A 73 23.07 -4.51 4.97
N GLY A 74 22.62 -5.18 3.91
CA GLY A 74 21.38 -5.95 3.91
C GLY A 74 21.44 -7.17 4.81
N GLU A 75 22.54 -7.94 4.79
CA GLU A 75 22.74 -9.07 5.69
C GLU A 75 22.79 -8.63 7.14
N LEU A 76 23.42 -7.49 7.43
CA LEU A 76 23.42 -6.90 8.76
C LEU A 76 22.02 -6.51 9.21
N LEU A 77 21.25 -5.86 8.36
CA LEU A 77 19.84 -5.49 8.67
C LEU A 77 18.99 -6.74 8.95
N ASP A 78 19.13 -7.79 8.13
CA ASP A 78 18.45 -9.06 8.33
C ASP A 78 18.78 -9.70 9.69
N ALA A 79 20.05 -9.61 10.11
CA ALA A 79 20.48 -10.12 11.42
C ALA A 79 19.95 -9.27 12.58
N LEU A 80 19.97 -7.93 12.44
CA LEU A 80 19.45 -7.01 13.45
C LEU A 80 17.96 -7.22 13.72
N THR A 81 17.17 -7.47 12.67
CA THR A 81 15.71 -7.63 12.78
C THR A 81 15.25 -9.10 12.98
N ALA A 82 16.17 -10.06 13.05
CA ALA A 82 15.85 -11.49 13.07
C ALA A 82 14.94 -11.90 14.22
N THR A 83 15.15 -11.37 15.44
CA THR A 83 14.33 -11.69 16.62
C THR A 83 12.91 -11.14 16.46
N ALA A 84 12.77 -9.89 16.00
CA ALA A 84 11.46 -9.30 15.72
C ALA A 84 10.71 -10.06 14.63
N ARG A 85 11.43 -10.53 13.61
CA ARG A 85 10.88 -11.37 12.53
C ARG A 85 10.36 -12.71 13.05
N ALA A 86 11.11 -13.36 13.94
CA ALA A 86 10.69 -14.61 14.57
C ALA A 86 9.43 -14.46 15.43
N GLN A 87 9.12 -13.22 15.86
CA GLN A 87 7.93 -12.86 16.62
C GLN A 87 6.83 -12.21 15.74
N ASN A 88 6.90 -12.31 14.42
CA ASN A 88 5.98 -11.70 13.45
C ASN A 88 5.88 -10.15 13.49
N LYS A 89 6.82 -9.46 14.14
CA LYS A 89 6.79 -8.00 14.32
C LYS A 89 7.44 -7.22 13.19
N ASP A 90 8.49 -7.78 12.56
CA ASP A 90 9.17 -7.20 11.40
C ASP A 90 9.45 -8.28 10.36
N ARG A 91 8.47 -8.60 9.56
CA ARG A 91 8.52 -9.63 8.51
C ARG A 91 9.15 -9.10 7.22
N PHE A 92 10.40 -8.61 7.32
CA PHE A 92 11.14 -7.87 6.27
C PHE A 92 10.53 -6.51 5.94
N PHE A 93 9.81 -5.91 6.88
CA PHE A 93 9.30 -4.56 6.73
C PHE A 93 10.43 -3.52 6.70
N SER A 94 11.52 -3.76 7.45
CA SER A 94 12.74 -2.96 7.34
C SER A 94 13.57 -3.44 6.16
N TYR A 95 13.90 -2.54 5.22
CA TYR A 95 14.63 -2.87 4.00
C TYR A 95 15.51 -1.72 3.48
N LEU A 96 16.42 -2.05 2.55
CA LEU A 96 17.29 -1.08 1.88
C LEU A 96 16.81 -0.84 0.45
N THR A 97 16.85 0.43 0.03
CA THR A 97 16.50 0.88 -1.31
C THR A 97 17.37 2.08 -1.70
N THR A 98 17.03 2.77 -2.77
CA THR A 98 17.61 4.07 -3.14
C THR A 98 16.61 5.19 -2.98
N PRO A 99 17.03 6.43 -2.68
CA PRO A 99 16.14 7.59 -2.65
C PRO A 99 15.35 7.76 -3.96
N ALA A 100 16.01 7.51 -5.10
CA ALA A 100 15.38 7.63 -6.41
C ALA A 100 14.25 6.60 -6.64
N ALA A 101 14.50 5.31 -6.33
CA ALA A 101 13.49 4.26 -6.50
C ALA A 101 12.28 4.48 -5.57
N ASP A 102 12.54 4.90 -4.34
CA ASP A 102 11.51 5.20 -3.35
C ASP A 102 10.64 6.38 -3.77
N SER A 103 11.26 7.48 -4.23
CA SER A 103 10.55 8.66 -4.72
C SER A 103 9.76 8.38 -6.00
N SER A 104 10.36 7.70 -6.96
CA SER A 104 9.69 7.32 -8.22
C SER A 104 8.40 6.54 -7.96
N PHE A 105 8.43 5.60 -7.00
CA PHE A 105 7.23 4.87 -6.64
C PHE A 105 6.23 5.74 -5.84
N LEU A 106 6.65 6.33 -4.71
CA LEU A 106 5.73 6.98 -3.77
C LEU A 106 5.17 8.31 -4.28
N GLN A 107 5.94 9.06 -5.11
CA GLN A 107 5.54 10.37 -5.61
C GLN A 107 4.97 10.29 -7.04
N GLU A 108 5.52 9.42 -7.89
CA GLU A 108 5.16 9.36 -9.30
C GLU A 108 4.34 8.11 -9.67
N GLY A 109 4.24 7.15 -8.76
CA GLY A 109 3.58 5.87 -9.00
C GLY A 109 4.28 5.01 -10.03
N GLN A 110 5.61 5.15 -10.18
CA GLN A 110 6.38 4.47 -11.22
C GLN A 110 7.23 3.33 -10.66
N PHE A 111 7.33 2.27 -11.44
CA PHE A 111 8.25 1.16 -11.18
C PHE A 111 8.74 0.53 -12.49
N ILE A 112 9.83 -0.23 -12.44
CA ILE A 112 10.32 -0.98 -13.60
C ILE A 112 9.78 -2.40 -13.53
N GLY A 113 8.95 -2.80 -14.52
CA GLY A 113 8.32 -4.11 -14.52
C GLY A 113 7.60 -4.44 -15.83
N PHE A 114 6.91 -5.56 -15.84
CA PHE A 114 5.98 -5.95 -16.90
C PHE A 114 4.60 -5.32 -16.71
N GLY A 115 4.23 -4.98 -15.46
CA GLY A 115 2.99 -4.28 -15.14
C GLY A 115 1.80 -5.19 -14.85
N PHE A 116 2.02 -6.25 -14.09
CA PHE A 116 0.96 -7.11 -13.58
C PHE A 116 1.27 -7.61 -12.17
N ARG A 117 0.26 -8.09 -11.49
CA ARG A 117 0.37 -8.78 -10.19
C ARG A 117 0.08 -10.26 -10.35
N THR A 118 0.54 -11.04 -9.38
CA THR A 118 0.39 -12.49 -9.38
C THR A 118 -0.22 -13.01 -8.09
N ARG A 119 -0.95 -14.11 -8.23
CA ARG A 119 -1.50 -14.93 -7.15
C ARG A 119 -1.23 -16.39 -7.45
N ILE A 120 -0.66 -17.12 -6.49
CA ILE A 120 -0.38 -18.55 -6.61
C ILE A 120 -1.52 -19.33 -5.95
N GLU A 121 -2.07 -20.29 -6.66
CA GLU A 121 -3.05 -21.25 -6.16
C GLU A 121 -2.55 -22.68 -6.41
N GLY A 122 -2.06 -23.33 -5.36
CA GLY A 122 -1.37 -24.60 -5.49
C GLY A 122 -0.12 -24.48 -6.36
N SER A 123 -0.12 -25.11 -7.53
CA SER A 123 0.95 -25.06 -8.53
C SER A 123 0.64 -24.15 -9.73
N ARG A 124 -0.43 -23.38 -9.67
CA ARG A 124 -0.90 -22.48 -10.75
C ARG A 124 -0.63 -21.03 -10.41
N LEU A 125 -0.42 -20.21 -11.42
CA LEU A 125 -0.15 -18.77 -11.29
C LEU A 125 -1.21 -17.97 -12.02
N PHE A 126 -1.97 -17.17 -11.28
CA PHE A 126 -3.00 -16.29 -11.81
C PHE A 126 -2.59 -14.82 -11.75
N VAL A 127 -3.24 -14.01 -12.58
CA VAL A 127 -3.06 -12.57 -12.67
C VAL A 127 -4.29 -11.87 -12.12
N PRO A 128 -4.24 -11.35 -10.88
CA PRO A 128 -5.38 -10.64 -10.29
C PRO A 128 -5.53 -9.20 -10.78
N ASP A 129 -4.45 -8.56 -11.24
CA ASP A 129 -4.47 -7.17 -11.70
C ASP A 129 -3.41 -6.93 -12.78
N VAL A 130 -3.73 -6.09 -13.76
CA VAL A 130 -2.83 -5.65 -14.85
C VAL A 130 -2.94 -4.14 -14.95
N TYR A 131 -1.78 -3.46 -15.00
CA TYR A 131 -1.75 -2.01 -15.09
C TYR A 131 -1.92 -1.54 -16.53
N GLU A 132 -2.69 -0.50 -16.68
CA GLU A 132 -3.02 0.11 -17.97
C GLU A 132 -1.74 0.57 -18.69
N ASN A 133 -1.70 0.40 -20.02
CA ASN A 133 -0.58 0.76 -20.89
C ASN A 133 0.75 0.03 -20.59
N SER A 134 0.77 -0.94 -19.70
CA SER A 134 1.96 -1.74 -19.39
C SER A 134 2.31 -2.72 -20.50
N PRO A 135 3.55 -3.25 -20.54
CA PRO A 135 3.92 -4.34 -21.44
C PRO A 135 3.00 -5.56 -21.33
N ALA A 136 2.54 -5.88 -20.12
CA ALA A 136 1.59 -6.98 -19.88
C ALA A 136 0.24 -6.72 -20.55
N ALA A 137 -0.33 -5.52 -20.36
CA ALA A 137 -1.59 -5.13 -20.99
C ALA A 137 -1.49 -5.15 -22.52
N GLN A 138 -0.39 -4.60 -23.07
CA GLN A 138 -0.13 -4.60 -24.52
C GLN A 138 0.08 -6.02 -25.07
N GLY A 139 0.63 -6.93 -24.26
CA GLY A 139 0.78 -8.36 -24.59
C GLY A 139 -0.52 -9.17 -24.49
N GLY A 140 -1.63 -8.54 -24.10
CA GLY A 140 -2.95 -9.18 -24.01
C GLY A 140 -3.22 -9.87 -22.66
N LEU A 141 -2.36 -9.69 -21.65
CA LEU A 141 -2.62 -10.18 -20.31
C LEU A 141 -3.78 -9.40 -19.69
N GLY A 142 -4.63 -10.05 -18.95
CA GLY A 142 -5.76 -9.43 -18.26
C GLY A 142 -6.04 -10.11 -16.90
N ARG A 143 -6.91 -9.50 -16.07
CA ARG A 143 -7.38 -10.11 -14.84
C ARG A 143 -7.92 -11.51 -15.11
N GLY A 144 -7.59 -12.47 -14.24
CA GLY A 144 -7.99 -13.87 -14.33
C GLY A 144 -7.16 -14.71 -15.29
N SER A 145 -6.22 -14.13 -16.05
CA SER A 145 -5.30 -14.94 -16.88
C SER A 145 -4.48 -15.89 -16.02
N GLU A 146 -4.30 -17.12 -16.49
CA GLU A 146 -3.38 -18.10 -15.91
C GLU A 146 -2.07 -18.11 -16.69
N ILE A 147 -0.97 -17.72 -16.05
CA ILE A 147 0.37 -17.88 -16.62
C ILE A 147 0.80 -19.32 -16.44
N THR A 148 1.04 -20.04 -17.55
CA THR A 148 1.40 -21.45 -17.55
C THR A 148 2.89 -21.70 -17.68
N HIS A 149 3.62 -20.82 -18.41
CA HIS A 149 5.08 -20.95 -18.62
C HIS A 149 5.75 -19.57 -18.62
N VAL A 150 7.00 -19.54 -18.16
CA VAL A 150 7.95 -18.43 -18.33
C VAL A 150 9.16 -18.98 -19.08
N ASP A 151 9.51 -18.37 -20.22
CA ASP A 151 10.63 -18.77 -21.08
C ASP A 151 10.62 -20.29 -21.43
N GLY A 152 9.41 -20.84 -21.64
CA GLY A 152 9.20 -22.26 -21.95
C GLY A 152 9.21 -23.20 -20.75
N VAL A 153 9.53 -22.72 -19.54
CA VAL A 153 9.52 -23.52 -18.31
C VAL A 153 8.14 -23.43 -17.65
N ALA A 154 7.53 -24.56 -17.34
CA ALA A 154 6.22 -24.62 -16.70
C ALA A 154 6.23 -23.99 -15.29
N ILE A 155 5.21 -23.21 -14.93
CA ILE A 155 5.07 -22.57 -13.62
C ILE A 155 5.18 -23.59 -12.47
N ALA A 156 4.53 -24.75 -12.60
CA ALA A 156 4.61 -25.81 -11.59
C ALA A 156 6.06 -26.27 -11.31
N THR A 157 6.92 -26.26 -12.32
CA THR A 157 8.35 -26.58 -12.17
C THR A 157 9.12 -25.43 -11.51
N ILE A 158 8.85 -24.18 -11.93
CA ILE A 158 9.49 -22.99 -11.35
C ILE A 158 9.20 -22.93 -9.85
N LEU A 159 7.96 -23.12 -9.43
CA LEU A 159 7.54 -23.00 -8.03
C LEU A 159 8.20 -24.03 -7.10
N GLN A 160 8.78 -25.12 -7.62
CA GLN A 160 9.53 -26.09 -6.81
C GLN A 160 10.87 -25.53 -6.33
N THR A 161 11.53 -24.66 -7.11
CA THR A 161 12.86 -24.12 -6.83
C THR A 161 12.86 -22.62 -6.53
N ASP A 162 11.85 -21.90 -7.03
CA ASP A 162 11.65 -20.47 -6.85
C ASP A 162 10.19 -20.17 -6.42
N PRO A 163 9.84 -20.52 -5.16
CA PRO A 163 8.46 -20.44 -4.69
C PRO A 163 7.88 -19.01 -4.66
N ASN A 164 8.71 -17.98 -4.67
CA ASN A 164 8.30 -16.58 -4.72
C ASN A 164 8.49 -15.93 -6.09
N LEU A 165 8.91 -16.69 -7.11
CA LEU A 165 9.13 -16.21 -8.48
C LEU A 165 10.21 -15.11 -8.59
N GLU A 166 11.14 -15.04 -7.61
CA GLU A 166 12.15 -13.98 -7.53
C GLU A 166 13.07 -13.97 -8.76
N SER A 167 13.48 -15.16 -9.25
CA SER A 167 14.34 -15.31 -10.42
C SER A 167 13.55 -15.45 -11.72
N ALA A 168 12.33 -16.01 -11.66
CA ALA A 168 11.52 -16.32 -12.84
C ALA A 168 11.27 -15.09 -13.71
N PHE A 169 10.89 -13.99 -13.09
CA PHE A 169 10.64 -12.73 -13.80
C PHE A 169 11.87 -11.82 -13.93
N GLY A 170 13.00 -12.16 -13.30
CA GLY A 170 14.26 -11.41 -13.38
C GLY A 170 14.23 -10.07 -12.65
N ALA A 171 15.40 -9.40 -12.60
CA ALA A 171 15.58 -8.14 -11.90
C ALA A 171 14.63 -7.03 -12.38
N ALA A 172 14.30 -6.07 -11.49
CA ALA A 172 13.55 -4.85 -11.83
C ALA A 172 14.44 -3.85 -12.62
N THR A 173 14.87 -4.26 -13.81
CA THR A 173 15.74 -3.50 -14.70
C THR A 173 15.11 -3.38 -16.08
N GLN A 174 15.13 -2.18 -16.67
CA GLN A 174 14.62 -1.95 -18.03
C GLN A 174 15.32 -2.84 -19.04
N GLY A 175 14.57 -3.31 -20.03
CA GLY A 175 15.09 -4.17 -21.09
C GLY A 175 15.12 -5.67 -20.75
N VAL A 176 14.90 -6.08 -19.49
CA VAL A 176 14.74 -7.51 -19.15
C VAL A 176 13.54 -8.06 -19.88
N GLN A 177 13.74 -9.17 -20.58
CA GLN A 177 12.69 -9.81 -21.39
C GLN A 177 12.26 -11.15 -20.81
N ARG A 178 11.00 -11.49 -20.96
CA ARG A 178 10.44 -12.82 -20.67
C ARG A 178 9.35 -13.17 -21.67
N ARG A 179 9.37 -14.39 -22.14
CA ARG A 179 8.29 -14.99 -22.94
C ARG A 179 7.28 -15.60 -21.98
N LEU A 180 6.05 -15.06 -21.94
CA LEU A 180 5.01 -15.54 -21.04
C LEU A 180 3.94 -16.28 -21.84
N ARG A 181 3.74 -17.58 -21.57
CA ARG A 181 2.58 -18.31 -22.09
C ARG A 181 1.48 -18.26 -21.05
N PHE A 182 0.29 -17.80 -21.46
CA PHE A 182 -0.87 -17.70 -20.57
C PHE A 182 -2.18 -18.02 -21.29
N ILE A 183 -3.21 -18.32 -20.50
CA ILE A 183 -4.58 -18.59 -20.92
C ILE A 183 -5.45 -17.51 -20.27
N ARG A 184 -6.23 -16.79 -21.05
CA ARG A 184 -7.20 -15.80 -20.58
C ARG A 184 -8.48 -16.48 -20.09
N VAL A 185 -9.34 -15.73 -19.39
CA VAL A 185 -10.66 -16.16 -18.89
C VAL A 185 -11.56 -16.69 -20.02
N ASP A 186 -11.45 -16.12 -21.22
CA ASP A 186 -12.17 -16.57 -22.42
C ASP A 186 -11.58 -17.84 -23.07
N GLY A 187 -10.54 -18.43 -22.49
CA GLY A 187 -9.86 -19.64 -22.99
C GLY A 187 -8.85 -19.39 -24.09
N GLN A 188 -8.67 -18.14 -24.55
CA GLN A 188 -7.65 -17.84 -25.57
C GLN A 188 -6.24 -17.94 -24.98
N GLN A 189 -5.32 -18.49 -25.78
CA GLN A 189 -3.93 -18.68 -25.42
C GLN A 189 -3.02 -17.67 -26.13
N PHE A 190 -2.04 -17.15 -25.39
CA PHE A 190 -1.07 -16.16 -25.86
C PHE A 190 0.34 -16.56 -25.42
N GLU A 191 1.34 -16.12 -26.15
CA GLU A 191 2.76 -16.32 -25.82
C GLU A 191 3.63 -15.14 -26.27
N PRO A 192 3.36 -13.90 -25.81
CA PRO A 192 4.17 -12.75 -26.17
C PRO A 192 5.55 -12.77 -25.50
N LEU A 193 6.51 -12.11 -26.16
CA LEU A 193 7.75 -11.67 -25.52
C LEU A 193 7.52 -10.30 -24.92
N LEU A 194 7.54 -10.19 -23.59
CA LEU A 194 7.38 -8.95 -22.86
C LEU A 194 8.75 -8.37 -22.48
N THR A 195 8.87 -7.05 -22.48
CA THR A 195 10.08 -6.33 -22.09
C THR A 195 9.74 -5.41 -20.92
N LYS A 196 10.52 -5.47 -19.81
CA LYS A 196 10.33 -4.56 -18.68
C LYS A 196 10.60 -3.12 -19.09
N THR A 197 9.68 -2.24 -18.73
CA THR A 197 9.77 -0.78 -18.94
C THR A 197 9.41 -0.05 -17.64
N ILE A 198 9.48 1.28 -17.64
CA ILE A 198 8.84 2.07 -16.60
C ILE A 198 7.32 1.94 -16.79
N VAL A 199 6.63 1.49 -15.76
CA VAL A 199 5.18 1.37 -15.69
C VAL A 199 4.67 2.39 -14.68
N THR A 200 3.65 3.17 -15.05
CA THR A 200 2.96 4.08 -14.14
C THR A 200 1.69 3.41 -13.63
N ILE A 201 1.49 3.43 -12.32
CA ILE A 201 0.33 2.86 -11.66
C ILE A 201 -0.72 3.94 -11.48
N PRO A 202 -1.90 3.86 -12.11
CA PRO A 202 -3.04 4.64 -11.66
C PRO A 202 -3.52 4.08 -10.31
N PRO A 203 -3.42 4.85 -9.22
CA PRO A 203 -3.77 4.35 -7.88
C PRO A 203 -5.26 4.04 -7.74
N VAL A 204 -6.10 4.79 -8.43
CA VAL A 204 -7.50 4.45 -8.71
C VAL A 204 -7.57 4.14 -10.20
N PRO A 205 -7.85 2.89 -10.61
CA PRO A 205 -7.95 2.54 -12.03
C PRO A 205 -9.11 3.27 -12.73
N ALA A 206 -9.08 3.34 -14.05
CA ALA A 206 -10.07 4.09 -14.83
C ALA A 206 -11.53 3.70 -14.50
N ASN A 207 -11.78 2.43 -14.22
CA ASN A 207 -13.09 1.91 -13.81
C ASN A 207 -13.13 1.62 -12.29
N GLY A 208 -12.18 2.14 -11.52
CA GLY A 208 -12.06 1.90 -10.08
C GLY A 208 -13.03 2.71 -9.23
N THR A 209 -13.88 3.54 -9.83
CA THR A 209 -14.94 4.29 -9.14
C THR A 209 -16.29 3.99 -9.79
N ALA A 210 -17.28 3.62 -8.97
CA ALA A 210 -18.63 3.32 -9.44
C ALA A 210 -19.69 3.71 -8.40
N VAL A 211 -20.93 3.86 -8.85
CA VAL A 211 -22.09 3.90 -7.96
C VAL A 211 -22.85 2.60 -8.19
N LEU A 212 -22.86 1.77 -7.17
CA LEU A 212 -23.59 0.51 -7.11
C LEU A 212 -24.92 0.73 -6.38
N ALA A 213 -25.66 -0.34 -6.15
CA ALA A 213 -26.92 -0.29 -5.37
C ALA A 213 -26.99 -1.47 -4.39
N LEU A 214 -27.72 -1.29 -3.29
CA LEU A 214 -28.02 -2.38 -2.39
C LEU A 214 -28.93 -3.43 -3.06
N PRO A 215 -28.66 -4.74 -2.88
CA PRO A 215 -29.33 -5.81 -3.63
C PRO A 215 -30.86 -5.81 -3.57
N SER A 216 -31.44 -5.56 -2.38
CA SER A 216 -32.90 -5.52 -2.21
C SER A 216 -33.46 -4.08 -2.12
N SER A 217 -32.63 -3.07 -2.32
CA SER A 217 -32.99 -1.66 -2.26
C SER A 217 -32.29 -0.89 -3.41
N PRO A 218 -32.68 -1.12 -4.67
CA PRO A 218 -31.95 -0.62 -5.84
C PRO A 218 -31.92 0.92 -5.91
N ASN A 219 -32.75 1.61 -5.14
CA ASN A 219 -32.75 3.07 -5.07
C ASN A 219 -31.78 3.62 -4.00
N VAL A 220 -31.12 2.75 -3.22
CA VAL A 220 -30.10 3.18 -2.25
C VAL A 220 -28.72 3.04 -2.89
N PRO A 221 -28.06 4.16 -3.20
CA PRO A 221 -26.78 4.14 -3.87
C PRO A 221 -25.66 3.72 -2.90
N VAL A 222 -24.66 3.03 -3.44
CA VAL A 222 -23.44 2.60 -2.76
C VAL A 222 -22.24 3.13 -3.52
N GLY A 223 -21.36 3.91 -2.88
CA GLY A 223 -20.12 4.36 -3.46
C GLY A 223 -19.10 3.22 -3.46
N TYR A 224 -18.51 2.95 -4.62
CA TYR A 224 -17.43 1.97 -4.77
C TYR A 224 -16.16 2.69 -5.21
N VAL A 225 -15.05 2.44 -4.50
CA VAL A 225 -13.71 2.86 -4.90
C VAL A 225 -12.74 1.69 -4.75
N ASN A 226 -11.98 1.38 -5.80
CA ASN A 226 -10.80 0.53 -5.72
C ASN A 226 -9.54 1.38 -5.62
N LEU A 227 -8.81 1.25 -4.53
CA LEU A 227 -7.52 1.91 -4.32
C LEU A 227 -6.40 0.87 -4.36
N ARG A 228 -5.57 0.90 -5.39
CA ARG A 228 -4.45 -0.04 -5.60
C ARG A 228 -3.28 0.16 -4.66
N THR A 229 -3.01 1.42 -4.26
CA THR A 229 -1.88 1.77 -3.37
C THR A 229 -2.01 3.22 -2.87
N PHE A 230 -1.43 3.51 -1.71
CA PHE A 230 -1.46 4.82 -1.06
C PHE A 230 -0.22 5.64 -1.49
N ILE A 231 -0.26 6.24 -2.68
CA ILE A 231 0.80 7.09 -3.25
C ILE A 231 0.31 8.50 -3.50
N SER A 232 1.20 9.49 -3.63
CA SER A 232 0.81 10.91 -3.75
C SER A 232 -0.16 11.18 -4.89
N THR A 233 -0.05 10.44 -6.00
CA THR A 233 -0.95 10.59 -7.14
C THR A 233 -2.38 10.11 -6.89
N ALA A 234 -2.66 9.49 -5.72
CA ALA A 234 -4.01 9.04 -5.35
C ALA A 234 -4.92 10.19 -4.88
N GLU A 235 -4.36 11.31 -4.42
CA GLU A 235 -5.14 12.41 -3.86
C GLU A 235 -6.22 12.92 -4.84
N THR A 236 -5.83 13.30 -6.03
CA THR A 236 -6.77 13.87 -7.01
C THR A 236 -7.92 12.93 -7.39
N PRO A 237 -7.68 11.65 -7.79
CA PRO A 237 -8.78 10.75 -8.10
C PRO A 237 -9.65 10.39 -6.89
N LEU A 238 -9.09 10.31 -5.67
CA LEU A 238 -9.89 10.11 -4.45
C LEU A 238 -10.82 11.29 -4.20
N ARG A 239 -10.30 12.54 -4.20
CA ARG A 239 -11.13 13.75 -4.04
C ARG A 239 -12.24 13.82 -5.09
N SER A 240 -11.94 13.47 -6.34
CA SER A 240 -12.93 13.44 -7.42
C SER A 240 -14.04 12.41 -7.16
N ALA A 241 -13.69 11.20 -6.72
CA ALA A 241 -14.65 10.15 -6.40
C ALA A 241 -15.55 10.56 -5.22
N PHE A 242 -14.96 11.07 -4.14
CA PHE A 242 -15.72 11.50 -2.96
C PHE A 242 -16.61 12.70 -3.24
N GLN A 243 -16.17 13.66 -4.09
CA GLN A 243 -17.05 14.75 -4.54
C GLN A 243 -18.27 14.23 -5.29
N GLN A 244 -18.11 13.20 -6.13
CA GLN A 244 -19.24 12.57 -6.82
C GLN A 244 -20.20 11.89 -5.82
N PHE A 245 -19.66 11.20 -4.81
CA PHE A 245 -20.46 10.54 -3.79
C PHE A 245 -21.21 11.54 -2.90
N LEU A 246 -20.53 12.62 -2.50
CA LEU A 246 -21.14 13.70 -1.72
C LEU A 246 -22.33 14.33 -2.48
N ASN A 247 -22.14 14.63 -3.77
CA ASN A 247 -23.19 15.23 -4.61
C ASN A 247 -24.42 14.33 -4.76
N GLN A 248 -24.29 13.02 -4.56
CA GLN A 248 -25.37 12.03 -4.64
C GLN A 248 -25.91 11.64 -3.26
N GLY A 249 -25.37 12.19 -2.17
CA GLY A 249 -25.79 11.89 -0.81
C GLY A 249 -25.55 10.43 -0.40
N ILE A 250 -24.47 9.82 -0.92
CA ILE A 250 -24.16 8.41 -0.65
C ILE A 250 -23.67 8.24 0.79
N GLN A 251 -24.21 7.23 1.49
CA GLN A 251 -23.90 6.91 2.88
C GLN A 251 -23.40 5.48 3.09
N TYR A 252 -23.43 4.63 2.07
CA TYR A 252 -22.93 3.26 2.09
C TYR A 252 -21.77 3.12 1.11
N PHE A 253 -20.66 2.50 1.57
CA PHE A 253 -19.45 2.45 0.77
C PHE A 253 -18.84 1.06 0.73
N VAL A 254 -18.36 0.70 -0.46
CA VAL A 254 -17.39 -0.37 -0.67
C VAL A 254 -16.04 0.28 -0.98
N PHE A 255 -15.06 0.12 -0.11
CA PHE A 255 -13.71 0.58 -0.32
C PHE A 255 -12.80 -0.63 -0.57
N ASP A 256 -12.44 -0.84 -1.83
CA ASP A 256 -11.74 -2.05 -2.27
C ASP A 256 -10.23 -1.87 -2.15
N LEU A 257 -9.67 -2.52 -1.16
CA LEU A 257 -8.24 -2.56 -0.82
C LEU A 257 -7.63 -3.93 -1.11
N ARG A 258 -8.29 -4.78 -1.90
CA ARG A 258 -7.70 -6.08 -2.26
C ARG A 258 -6.33 -5.87 -2.90
N TYR A 259 -5.32 -6.62 -2.41
CA TYR A 259 -3.92 -6.55 -2.83
C TYR A 259 -3.18 -5.24 -2.51
N ASN A 260 -3.76 -4.27 -1.83
CA ASN A 260 -3.13 -3.01 -1.50
C ASN A 260 -2.26 -3.16 -0.25
N GLY A 261 -0.94 -3.27 -0.40
CA GLY A 261 0.02 -3.42 0.71
C GLY A 261 0.33 -2.11 1.45
N GLY A 262 -0.36 -1.01 1.11
CA GLY A 262 -0.23 0.27 1.82
C GLY A 262 0.46 1.36 1.00
N GLY A 263 1.32 2.12 1.66
CA GLY A 263 2.03 3.28 1.10
C GLY A 263 2.14 4.42 2.10
N LEU A 264 1.85 5.65 1.66
CA LEU A 264 1.98 6.87 2.45
C LEU A 264 0.87 6.98 3.51
N VAL A 265 1.27 7.23 4.77
CA VAL A 265 0.34 7.53 5.87
C VAL A 265 -0.49 8.76 5.54
N SER A 266 0.09 9.81 4.95
CA SER A 266 -0.64 11.03 4.58
C SER A 266 -1.79 10.81 3.59
N ILE A 267 -1.73 9.75 2.76
CA ILE A 267 -2.85 9.38 1.88
C ILE A 267 -3.89 8.55 2.65
N ALA A 268 -3.48 7.78 3.65
CA ALA A 268 -4.42 7.12 4.56
C ALA A 268 -5.17 8.13 5.43
N ASP A 269 -4.47 9.17 5.92
CA ASP A 269 -5.07 10.30 6.64
C ASP A 269 -6.11 11.01 5.76
N LEU A 270 -5.75 11.32 4.51
CA LEU A 270 -6.70 11.88 3.55
C LEU A 270 -7.95 11.00 3.35
N VAL A 271 -7.79 9.67 3.27
CA VAL A 271 -8.94 8.76 3.14
C VAL A 271 -9.80 8.81 4.40
N GLY A 272 -9.17 8.86 5.60
CA GLY A 272 -9.87 9.09 6.86
C GLY A 272 -10.66 10.41 6.84
N ASP A 273 -10.01 11.50 6.48
CA ASP A 273 -10.63 12.84 6.38
C ASP A 273 -11.81 12.86 5.40
N LEU A 274 -11.66 12.18 4.26
CA LEU A 274 -12.73 12.07 3.26
C LEU A 274 -13.95 11.26 3.76
N PHE A 275 -13.74 10.27 4.64
CA PHE A 275 -14.83 9.56 5.32
C PHE A 275 -15.28 10.23 6.62
N GLY A 276 -14.56 11.25 7.08
CA GLY A 276 -14.71 11.88 8.39
C GLY A 276 -15.77 13.00 8.45
N GLY A 277 -16.76 13.04 7.55
CA GLY A 277 -17.82 14.06 7.60
C GLY A 277 -18.54 14.09 8.95
N GLY A 278 -18.43 15.22 9.66
CA GLY A 278 -18.97 15.40 11.00
C GLY A 278 -18.08 14.93 12.15
N LEU A 279 -16.83 14.49 11.88
CA LEU A 279 -15.85 14.02 12.88
C LEU A 279 -14.69 15.00 13.07
N ASP A 280 -14.80 16.23 12.54
CA ASP A 280 -13.71 17.23 12.58
C ASP A 280 -13.14 17.41 14.00
N GLY A 281 -11.83 17.28 14.13
CA GLY A 281 -11.09 17.38 15.39
C GLY A 281 -11.05 16.11 16.24
N ASP A 282 -11.84 15.09 15.96
CA ASP A 282 -11.76 13.79 16.61
C ASP A 282 -10.49 13.01 16.17
N VAL A 283 -10.02 12.09 17.01
CA VAL A 283 -8.77 11.35 16.74
C VAL A 283 -9.00 10.30 15.66
N PHE A 284 -8.28 10.40 14.55
CA PHE A 284 -8.24 9.35 13.53
C PHE A 284 -7.20 8.29 13.87
N GLU A 285 -5.91 8.69 14.01
CA GLU A 285 -4.84 7.76 14.33
C GLU A 285 -3.81 8.39 15.31
N GLN A 286 -3.00 7.55 15.95
CA GLN A 286 -1.91 7.94 16.80
C GLN A 286 -0.65 7.18 16.39
N MET A 287 0.40 7.90 16.08
CA MET A 287 1.72 7.37 15.73
C MET A 287 2.62 7.34 16.97
N GLN A 288 3.18 6.18 17.30
CA GLN A 288 3.97 5.98 18.52
C GLN A 288 5.34 5.38 18.19
N PHE A 289 6.39 6.13 18.47
CA PHE A 289 7.78 5.70 18.35
C PHE A 289 8.26 4.94 19.60
N ASN A 290 9.46 4.36 19.52
CA ASN A 290 10.08 3.76 20.71
C ASN A 290 10.26 4.81 21.85
N ALA A 291 10.43 4.36 23.09
CA ALA A 291 10.45 5.24 24.27
C ALA A 291 11.49 6.38 24.20
N SER A 292 12.66 6.13 23.56
CA SER A 292 13.72 7.15 23.41
C SER A 292 13.39 8.21 22.36
N LYS A 293 12.41 7.96 21.51
CA LYS A 293 11.94 8.81 20.41
C LYS A 293 10.49 9.29 20.60
N SER A 294 9.94 9.14 21.79
CA SER A 294 8.55 9.52 22.10
C SER A 294 8.20 10.99 21.84
N SER A 295 9.19 11.87 21.74
CA SER A 295 8.98 13.27 21.30
C SER A 295 8.54 13.38 19.83
N ASN A 296 8.63 12.31 19.04
CA ASN A 296 8.14 12.25 17.66
C ASN A 296 6.73 11.64 17.55
N ASN A 297 6.13 11.23 18.68
CA ASN A 297 4.75 10.78 18.67
C ASN A 297 3.84 11.88 18.16
N SER A 298 2.88 11.50 17.33
CA SER A 298 1.90 12.40 16.75
C SER A 298 0.50 11.82 16.80
N VAL A 299 -0.47 12.69 16.66
CA VAL A 299 -1.89 12.34 16.56
C VAL A 299 -2.44 13.03 15.33
N HIS A 300 -2.95 12.28 14.38
CA HIS A 300 -3.77 12.84 13.32
C HIS A 300 -5.24 12.88 13.79
N ARG A 301 -5.86 14.03 13.60
CA ARG A 301 -7.30 14.24 13.86
C ARG A 301 -7.98 14.42 12.53
N PHE A 302 -9.21 13.95 12.42
CA PHE A 302 -10.00 14.24 11.22
C PHE A 302 -9.97 15.73 10.92
N ASP A 303 -9.62 16.06 9.68
CA ASP A 303 -9.68 17.39 9.09
C ASP A 303 -10.73 17.36 7.97
N GLU A 304 -11.94 17.85 8.26
CA GLU A 304 -13.07 17.74 7.35
C GLU A 304 -12.79 18.48 6.04
N GLN A 305 -12.78 17.74 4.94
CA GLN A 305 -12.52 18.23 3.60
C GLN A 305 -13.84 18.65 2.92
N LEU A 306 -13.75 19.49 1.88
CA LEU A 306 -14.92 19.86 1.07
C LEU A 306 -15.64 18.67 0.44
N GLN A 307 -14.97 17.53 0.31
CA GLN A 307 -15.47 16.29 -0.28
C GLN A 307 -15.84 15.24 0.77
N SER A 308 -15.72 15.56 2.07
CA SER A 308 -15.98 14.60 3.14
C SER A 308 -17.42 14.12 3.12
N VAL A 309 -17.59 12.83 3.30
CA VAL A 309 -18.87 12.13 3.42
C VAL A 309 -19.04 11.57 4.84
N ALA A 310 -20.29 11.43 5.29
CA ALA A 310 -20.63 10.83 6.58
C ALA A 310 -21.22 9.42 6.35
N PRO A 311 -20.41 8.37 6.35
CA PRO A 311 -20.88 7.01 6.07
C PRO A 311 -21.71 6.46 7.24
N VAL A 312 -22.75 5.68 6.91
CA VAL A 312 -23.46 4.82 7.87
C VAL A 312 -22.69 3.51 8.02
N ARG A 313 -22.17 2.95 6.91
CA ARG A 313 -21.38 1.72 6.87
C ARG A 313 -20.31 1.79 5.79
N ILE A 314 -19.15 1.17 6.08
CA ILE A 314 -18.08 0.98 5.11
C ILE A 314 -17.69 -0.50 5.08
N ALA A 315 -17.85 -1.15 3.93
CA ALA A 315 -17.29 -2.47 3.66
C ALA A 315 -15.94 -2.35 2.99
N PHE A 316 -14.88 -2.77 3.67
CA PHE A 316 -13.52 -2.83 3.10
C PHE A 316 -13.30 -4.21 2.48
N ILE A 317 -13.08 -4.27 1.17
CA ILE A 317 -12.69 -5.54 0.53
C ILE A 317 -11.19 -5.73 0.72
N THR A 318 -10.80 -6.83 1.36
CA THR A 318 -9.42 -7.12 1.73
C THR A 318 -8.95 -8.50 1.29
N THR A 319 -7.64 -8.65 1.19
CA THR A 319 -6.96 -9.94 0.99
C THR A 319 -5.73 -10.00 1.89
N GLY A 320 -5.08 -11.16 1.98
CA GLY A 320 -3.77 -11.28 2.66
C GLY A 320 -2.65 -10.41 2.07
N GLY A 321 -2.92 -9.67 0.98
CA GLY A 321 -2.05 -8.63 0.44
C GLY A 321 -2.43 -7.21 0.88
N SER A 322 -3.51 -7.03 1.65
CA SER A 322 -3.92 -5.74 2.21
C SER A 322 -3.15 -5.50 3.51
N ALA A 323 -2.32 -4.44 3.56
CA ALA A 323 -1.38 -4.23 4.66
C ALA A 323 -1.16 -2.74 4.97
N SER A 324 -0.58 -2.44 6.15
CA SER A 324 -0.04 -1.12 6.51
C SER A 324 -1.10 -0.01 6.39
N ALA A 325 -0.93 0.99 5.51
CA ALA A 325 -1.89 2.10 5.30
C ALA A 325 -3.33 1.60 5.01
N SER A 326 -3.50 0.45 4.34
CA SER A 326 -4.81 -0.16 4.15
C SER A 326 -5.43 -0.60 5.49
N GLU A 327 -4.63 -1.22 6.34
CA GLU A 327 -5.07 -1.68 7.67
C GLU A 327 -5.25 -0.51 8.64
N LEU A 328 -4.41 0.53 8.51
CA LEU A 328 -4.55 1.78 9.26
C LEU A 328 -5.94 2.38 9.03
N VAL A 329 -6.36 2.57 7.78
CA VAL A 329 -7.67 3.17 7.48
C VAL A 329 -8.81 2.34 8.09
N VAL A 330 -8.79 1.02 7.93
CA VAL A 330 -9.83 0.13 8.49
C VAL A 330 -9.87 0.25 10.02
N ASN A 331 -8.70 0.10 10.68
CA ASN A 331 -8.60 0.14 12.15
C ASN A 331 -8.98 1.51 12.73
N SER A 332 -8.64 2.60 12.02
CA SER A 332 -8.89 3.96 12.49
C SER A 332 -10.33 4.42 12.26
N MET A 333 -11.04 3.83 11.28
CA MET A 333 -12.47 4.09 11.07
C MET A 333 -13.36 3.29 12.03
N ASP A 334 -12.93 2.12 12.51
CA ASP A 334 -13.73 1.21 13.36
C ASP A 334 -14.35 1.87 14.61
N PRO A 335 -13.66 2.79 15.35
CA PRO A 335 -14.28 3.48 16.48
C PRO A 335 -15.44 4.43 16.13
N TRP A 336 -15.58 4.84 14.86
CA TRP A 336 -16.42 5.96 14.45
C TRP A 336 -17.60 5.56 13.58
N VAL A 337 -17.45 4.48 12.80
CA VAL A 337 -18.47 4.01 11.86
C VAL A 337 -18.51 2.48 11.87
N GLU A 338 -19.67 1.91 11.57
CA GLU A 338 -19.80 0.46 11.44
C GLU A 338 -19.00 -0.02 10.20
N VAL A 339 -17.91 -0.78 10.45
CA VAL A 339 -17.03 -1.29 9.40
C VAL A 339 -17.06 -2.82 9.35
N ALA A 340 -16.82 -3.36 8.17
CA ALA A 340 -16.48 -4.78 7.98
C ALA A 340 -15.29 -4.93 7.03
N ILE A 341 -14.45 -5.93 7.27
CA ILE A 341 -13.61 -6.49 6.20
C ILE A 341 -14.37 -7.61 5.51
N VAL A 342 -14.26 -7.64 4.18
CA VAL A 342 -14.92 -8.63 3.31
C VAL A 342 -13.89 -9.24 2.37
N GLY A 343 -13.86 -10.55 2.24
CA GLY A 343 -12.89 -11.27 1.43
C GLY A 343 -12.04 -12.21 2.27
N SER A 344 -10.79 -11.87 2.53
CA SER A 344 -9.94 -12.58 3.48
C SER A 344 -9.31 -11.64 4.49
N ASP A 345 -8.71 -12.21 5.52
CA ASP A 345 -7.97 -11.45 6.52
C ASP A 345 -6.83 -10.63 5.89
N THR A 346 -6.44 -9.58 6.55
CA THR A 346 -5.35 -8.71 6.13
C THR A 346 -3.99 -9.29 6.49
N TYR A 347 -2.93 -8.63 6.05
CA TYR A 347 -1.57 -9.11 6.25
C TYR A 347 -1.10 -9.04 7.71
N GLY A 348 -1.47 -8.00 8.44
CA GLY A 348 -1.03 -7.75 9.80
C GLY A 348 0.29 -6.96 9.88
N LYS A 349 0.31 -5.72 9.38
CA LYS A 349 1.45 -4.79 9.45
C LYS A 349 1.03 -3.52 10.20
N PRO A 350 0.85 -3.55 11.55
CA PRO A 350 0.45 -2.40 12.37
C PRO A 350 1.58 -1.37 12.59
N VAL A 351 2.63 -1.43 11.79
CA VAL A 351 3.85 -0.63 11.96
C VAL A 351 4.19 0.13 10.69
N GLY A 352 4.84 1.29 10.88
CA GLY A 352 5.30 2.12 9.78
C GLY A 352 6.82 2.32 9.79
N GLN A 353 7.33 2.80 8.66
CA GLN A 353 8.76 2.98 8.44
C GLN A 353 9.10 4.45 8.26
N SER A 354 10.22 4.87 8.89
CA SER A 354 10.91 6.11 8.54
C SER A 354 12.00 5.84 7.51
N ALA A 355 12.28 6.83 6.66
CA ALA A 355 13.34 6.80 5.68
C ALA A 355 14.60 7.48 6.22
N PHE A 356 15.75 6.83 6.08
CA PHE A 356 17.05 7.38 6.45
C PHE A 356 18.00 7.28 5.26
N ASP A 357 18.64 8.38 4.89
CA ASP A 357 19.56 8.43 3.76
C ASP A 357 21.01 8.51 4.25
N LEU A 358 21.88 7.70 3.66
CA LEU A 358 23.32 7.82 3.88
C LEU A 358 23.87 8.90 2.96
N ALA A 359 24.28 10.03 3.54
CA ALA A 359 24.80 11.16 2.79
C ALA A 359 26.01 10.75 1.90
N GLY A 360 25.96 11.14 0.63
CA GLY A 360 26.98 10.81 -0.37
C GLY A 360 26.91 9.37 -0.92
N CYS A 361 25.85 8.61 -0.58
CA CYS A 361 25.56 7.27 -1.10
C CYS A 361 24.15 7.21 -1.69
N ASP A 362 23.97 6.39 -2.71
CA ASP A 362 22.64 6.04 -3.21
C ASP A 362 22.06 4.88 -2.38
N LEU A 363 21.87 5.16 -1.08
CA LEU A 363 21.37 4.19 -0.11
C LEU A 363 20.36 4.84 0.83
N ARG A 364 19.15 4.29 0.85
CA ARG A 364 18.06 4.59 1.78
C ARG A 364 17.73 3.37 2.62
N LEU A 365 17.67 3.55 3.92
CA LEU A 365 17.11 2.57 4.86
C LEU A 365 15.66 2.94 5.15
N ARG A 366 14.70 2.07 4.79
CA ARG A 366 13.35 2.06 5.32
C ARG A 366 13.34 1.19 6.57
N LEU A 367 13.18 1.79 7.74
CA LEU A 367 13.27 1.12 9.03
C LEU A 367 11.93 1.21 9.76
N VAL A 368 11.47 0.12 10.33
CA VAL A 368 10.31 0.11 11.24
C VAL A 368 10.63 0.95 12.46
N THR A 369 9.96 2.10 12.62
CA THR A 369 10.25 3.07 13.67
C THR A 369 9.05 3.43 14.54
N PHE A 370 7.83 3.19 14.07
CA PHE A 370 6.61 3.52 14.81
C PHE A 370 5.54 2.46 14.62
N LYS A 371 4.63 2.38 15.57
CA LYS A 371 3.35 1.71 15.44
C LYS A 371 2.23 2.73 15.31
N ILE A 372 1.09 2.30 14.75
CA ILE A 372 -0.10 3.12 14.62
C ILE A 372 -1.24 2.48 15.42
N THR A 373 -1.96 3.33 16.17
CA THR A 373 -3.16 2.91 16.93
C THR A 373 -4.34 3.83 16.56
N ASN A 374 -5.55 3.32 16.70
CA ASN A 374 -6.78 4.10 16.53
C ASN A 374 -7.08 5.00 17.76
N ALA A 375 -8.22 5.69 17.75
CA ALA A 375 -8.68 6.55 18.84
C ALA A 375 -8.81 5.81 20.20
N LEU A 376 -9.02 4.49 20.18
CA LEU A 376 -9.12 3.64 21.36
C LEU A 376 -7.77 3.01 21.77
N ASN A 377 -6.64 3.45 21.19
CA ASN A 377 -5.30 2.89 21.37
C ASN A 377 -5.16 1.42 20.93
N GLN A 378 -6.00 0.94 20.02
CA GLN A 378 -5.93 -0.40 19.45
C GLN A 378 -5.06 -0.38 18.19
N GLY A 379 -4.12 -1.33 18.05
CA GLY A 379 -3.17 -1.35 16.94
C GLY A 379 -2.26 -2.59 16.92
N ASP A 380 -2.56 -3.63 17.72
CA ASP A 380 -1.72 -4.83 17.84
C ASP A 380 -2.20 -5.98 16.91
N TYR A 381 -2.60 -5.64 15.67
CA TYR A 381 -3.11 -6.61 14.68
C TYR A 381 -2.01 -7.27 13.85
N PHE A 382 -0.93 -7.76 14.48
CA PHE A 382 0.16 -8.46 13.77
C PHE A 382 -0.28 -9.78 13.09
N ASP A 383 -1.41 -10.34 13.45
CA ASP A 383 -2.00 -11.52 12.85
C ASP A 383 -3.15 -11.21 11.86
N GLY A 384 -3.34 -9.94 11.49
CA GLY A 384 -4.44 -9.44 10.65
C GLY A 384 -5.54 -8.77 11.45
N LEU A 385 -6.47 -8.11 10.76
CA LEU A 385 -7.56 -7.33 11.36
C LEU A 385 -8.80 -8.17 11.72
N ALA A 386 -9.01 -9.34 11.13
CA ALA A 386 -10.21 -10.13 11.36
C ALA A 386 -10.50 -10.44 12.83
N PRO A 387 -9.48 -10.72 13.69
CA PRO A 387 -9.73 -10.97 15.11
C PRO A 387 -10.09 -9.71 15.92
N THR A 388 -9.85 -8.51 15.40
CA THR A 388 -10.01 -7.24 16.14
C THR A 388 -11.31 -6.53 15.80
N LEU A 389 -11.93 -6.83 14.66
CA LEU A 389 -13.14 -6.18 14.18
C LEU A 389 -14.40 -6.97 14.55
N SER A 390 -15.52 -6.25 14.70
CA SER A 390 -16.83 -6.85 14.94
C SER A 390 -17.35 -7.64 13.75
N PHE A 391 -16.99 -7.24 12.53
CA PHE A 391 -17.46 -7.86 11.29
C PHE A 391 -16.30 -8.17 10.36
N ALA A 392 -16.14 -9.45 10.07
CA ALA A 392 -15.19 -9.94 9.09
C ALA A 392 -15.89 -11.05 8.27
N CYS A 393 -16.23 -10.79 7.00
CA CYS A 393 -17.04 -11.63 6.13
C CYS A 393 -16.18 -12.35 5.09
N ALA A 394 -16.08 -13.68 5.13
CA ALA A 394 -15.35 -14.45 4.15
C ALA A 394 -16.03 -14.38 2.77
N ALA A 395 -15.24 -14.08 1.75
CA ALA A 395 -15.69 -14.15 0.36
C ALA A 395 -14.51 -14.53 -0.56
N GLY A 396 -14.83 -15.18 -1.67
CA GLY A 396 -13.83 -15.47 -2.70
C GLY A 396 -13.52 -14.22 -3.52
N ASP A 397 -12.31 -14.18 -4.08
CA ASP A 397 -11.94 -13.19 -5.09
C ASP A 397 -12.13 -13.85 -6.48
N ASP A 398 -13.26 -13.57 -7.12
CA ASP A 398 -13.63 -14.14 -8.42
C ASP A 398 -12.88 -13.42 -9.55
N LEU A 399 -11.77 -14.00 -9.99
CA LEU A 399 -10.96 -13.45 -11.07
C LEU A 399 -11.62 -13.48 -12.45
N SER A 400 -12.77 -14.14 -12.60
CA SER A 400 -13.51 -14.16 -13.87
C SER A 400 -14.35 -12.90 -14.08
N ARG A 401 -14.46 -12.04 -13.07
CA ARG A 401 -15.25 -10.81 -13.06
C ARG A 401 -14.41 -9.60 -12.72
N ASP A 402 -14.86 -8.44 -13.13
CA ASP A 402 -14.26 -7.18 -12.70
C ASP A 402 -14.54 -6.92 -11.21
N PRO A 403 -13.60 -6.29 -10.48
CA PRO A 403 -13.78 -6.02 -9.05
C PRO A 403 -15.02 -5.19 -8.70
N TRP A 404 -15.44 -4.30 -9.60
CA TRP A 404 -16.64 -3.44 -9.43
C TRP A 404 -17.95 -4.09 -9.91
N ASP A 405 -17.91 -5.29 -10.44
CA ASP A 405 -19.13 -6.03 -10.80
C ASP A 405 -19.87 -6.41 -9.49
N SER A 406 -21.12 -5.96 -9.35
CA SER A 406 -21.94 -6.24 -8.18
C SER A 406 -22.22 -7.73 -7.94
N THR A 407 -21.90 -8.60 -8.92
CA THR A 407 -22.00 -10.06 -8.86
C THR A 407 -20.64 -10.75 -8.63
N GLU A 408 -19.52 -9.99 -8.58
CA GLU A 408 -18.24 -10.52 -8.13
C GLU A 408 -18.35 -10.91 -6.65
N SER A 409 -17.76 -12.03 -6.27
CA SER A 409 -18.05 -12.67 -4.98
C SER A 409 -17.79 -11.78 -3.76
N SER A 410 -16.65 -11.07 -3.72
CA SER A 410 -16.34 -10.16 -2.60
C SER A 410 -17.21 -8.91 -2.64
N THR A 411 -17.44 -8.35 -3.81
CA THR A 411 -18.30 -7.16 -3.98
C THR A 411 -19.75 -7.49 -3.65
N ALA A 412 -20.27 -8.63 -4.09
CA ALA A 412 -21.61 -9.10 -3.73
C ALA A 412 -21.77 -9.30 -2.20
N ALA A 413 -20.75 -9.88 -1.54
CA ALA A 413 -20.75 -10.06 -0.09
C ALA A 413 -20.68 -8.73 0.66
N ALA A 414 -19.92 -7.77 0.17
CA ALA A 414 -19.84 -6.41 0.71
C ALA A 414 -21.20 -5.70 0.62
N LEU A 415 -21.86 -5.75 -0.54
CA LEU A 415 -23.20 -5.18 -0.73
C LEU A 415 -24.24 -5.84 0.17
N PHE A 416 -24.15 -7.16 0.36
CA PHE A 416 -25.05 -7.89 1.26
C PHE A 416 -24.87 -7.42 2.71
N TRP A 417 -23.61 -7.31 3.19
CA TRP A 417 -23.31 -6.83 4.54
C TRP A 417 -23.77 -5.37 4.73
N LEU A 418 -23.50 -4.50 3.77
CA LEU A 418 -23.95 -3.10 3.81
C LEU A 418 -25.48 -3.01 4.00
N GLN A 419 -26.24 -3.90 3.37
CA GLN A 419 -27.69 -3.93 3.46
C GLN A 419 -28.18 -4.49 4.78
N THR A 420 -27.57 -5.57 5.31
CA THR A 420 -28.12 -6.39 6.39
C THR A 420 -27.42 -6.19 7.74
N GLY A 421 -26.19 -5.67 7.75
CA GLY A 421 -25.31 -5.64 8.92
C GLY A 421 -24.81 -7.02 9.35
N THR A 422 -24.95 -8.05 8.51
CA THR A 422 -24.54 -9.42 8.83
C THR A 422 -23.76 -10.06 7.67
N CYS A 423 -22.84 -10.98 7.98
CA CYS A 423 -22.20 -11.77 6.95
C CYS A 423 -23.16 -12.80 6.35
N SER A 424 -23.08 -13.02 5.03
CA SER A 424 -23.91 -14.02 4.35
C SER A 424 -23.51 -15.44 4.74
N ALA A 425 -24.46 -16.25 5.20
CA ALA A 425 -24.24 -17.66 5.49
C ALA A 425 -23.95 -18.51 4.22
N VAL A 426 -24.35 -18.02 3.05
CA VAL A 426 -24.13 -18.70 1.76
C VAL A 426 -22.72 -18.41 1.20
N MET A 427 -22.14 -17.29 1.60
CA MET A 427 -20.83 -16.81 1.11
C MET A 427 -19.69 -17.11 2.08
N GLY A 428 -19.94 -17.69 3.25
CA GLY A 428 -18.91 -18.09 4.20
C GLY A 428 -19.36 -18.01 5.66
N ALA A 429 -18.93 -18.98 6.46
CA ALA A 429 -19.21 -19.05 7.89
C ALA A 429 -18.51 -17.90 8.66
N PRO A 430 -18.98 -17.59 9.92
CA PRO A 430 -18.24 -16.69 10.80
C PRO A 430 -16.82 -17.24 11.08
N LEU A 431 -15.90 -16.60 11.11
CA LEU A 431 -14.74 -16.20 10.41
C LEU A 431 -13.36 -16.39 10.98
N ALA A 432 -13.09 -16.70 12.19
CA ALA A 432 -11.71 -16.74 12.66
C ALA A 432 -10.82 -17.83 12.00
N PRO A 433 -11.31 -19.07 11.73
CA PRO A 433 -10.53 -20.09 11.02
C PRO A 433 -10.66 -20.07 9.48
N ALA A 434 -11.79 -19.63 8.94
CA ALA A 434 -12.08 -19.75 7.50
C ALA A 434 -11.33 -18.69 6.65
N LEU A 435 -11.04 -17.52 7.19
CA LEU A 435 -10.23 -16.50 6.51
C LEU A 435 -8.74 -16.90 6.37
N LYS A 436 -8.24 -17.73 7.27
CA LYS A 436 -6.89 -18.34 7.14
C LYS A 436 -6.88 -19.53 6.18
N ALA A 437 -8.04 -20.08 5.85
CA ALA A 437 -8.19 -21.33 5.11
C ALA A 437 -8.62 -21.15 3.65
N GLN A 438 -8.18 -20.13 2.96
CA GLN A 438 -7.99 -20.26 1.51
C GLN A 438 -6.72 -21.11 1.29
N ALA A 439 -6.82 -22.37 1.74
CA ALA A 439 -5.73 -23.32 1.75
C ALA A 439 -5.12 -23.45 0.34
N GLY A 440 -3.87 -23.04 0.20
CA GLY A 440 -3.13 -23.08 -1.05
C GLY A 440 -3.08 -21.79 -1.86
N MET A 441 -3.77 -20.74 -1.47
CA MET A 441 -3.65 -19.41 -2.10
C MET A 441 -2.59 -18.60 -1.38
N ARG A 442 -1.64 -18.02 -2.12
CA ARG A 442 -0.64 -17.10 -1.58
C ARG A 442 -0.24 -16.04 -2.60
N ILE A 443 0.17 -14.89 -2.09
CA ILE A 443 0.78 -13.83 -2.89
C ILE A 443 2.30 -13.96 -2.73
N PRO A 444 3.10 -14.01 -3.83
CA PRO A 444 4.55 -14.04 -3.75
C PRO A 444 5.08 -12.80 -3.02
N MET A 445 5.96 -13.01 -2.05
CA MET A 445 6.61 -11.92 -1.31
C MET A 445 8.12 -12.02 -1.46
N MET A 446 8.72 -10.96 -1.96
CA MET A 446 10.17 -10.89 -2.15
C MET A 446 10.89 -10.76 -0.81
N ARG A 447 12.04 -11.42 -0.65
CA ARG A 447 12.91 -11.22 0.53
C ARG A 447 13.53 -9.82 0.56
N ARG A 448 13.76 -9.25 -0.62
CA ARG A 448 14.30 -7.90 -0.80
C ARG A 448 13.47 -7.16 -1.84
N PRO A 449 12.28 -6.67 -1.45
CA PRO A 449 11.38 -6.00 -2.37
C PRO A 449 11.95 -4.65 -2.81
N THR A 450 11.58 -4.23 -4.02
CA THR A 450 11.59 -2.81 -4.37
C THR A 450 10.47 -2.09 -3.59
N PRO A 451 10.49 -0.74 -3.46
CA PRO A 451 9.40 0.00 -2.83
C PRO A 451 8.02 -0.36 -3.40
N ALA A 452 7.94 -0.53 -4.72
CA ALA A 452 6.70 -0.93 -5.38
C ALA A 452 6.27 -2.36 -5.00
N GLN A 453 7.20 -3.30 -4.86
CA GLN A 453 6.89 -4.68 -4.48
C GLN A 453 6.53 -4.83 -2.99
N ASP A 454 7.05 -3.95 -2.11
CA ASP A 454 6.63 -3.88 -0.70
C ASP A 454 5.17 -3.41 -0.59
N ALA A 455 4.84 -2.32 -1.29
CA ALA A 455 3.49 -1.75 -1.28
C ALA A 455 2.47 -2.52 -2.16
N LEU A 456 2.93 -3.32 -3.09
CA LEU A 456 2.13 -4.08 -4.05
C LEU A 456 2.61 -5.53 -4.12
N PRO A 457 2.30 -6.37 -3.12
CA PRO A 457 2.72 -7.77 -3.10
C PRO A 457 2.34 -8.52 -4.38
N GLY A 458 3.27 -9.34 -4.90
CA GLY A 458 3.08 -10.08 -6.14
C GLY A 458 3.31 -9.28 -7.43
N LEU A 459 3.85 -8.07 -7.34
CA LEU A 459 4.14 -7.19 -8.48
C LEU A 459 5.35 -7.69 -9.30
N PHE A 460 5.21 -7.72 -10.65
CA PHE A 460 6.28 -8.00 -11.60
C PHE A 460 6.24 -7.11 -12.85
#